data_5f6ff7fc045f44e3eb4bc21247d634b9
#
_entry.id   5f6ff7fc045f44e3eb4bc21247d634b9
#
_cell.length_a   1.000
_cell.length_b   1.000
_cell.length_c   1.000
_cell.angle_alpha   90.00
_cell.angle_beta   90.00
_cell.angle_gamma   90.00
#
_symmetry.space_group_name_H-M   'P 1'
#
loop_
_entity.id
_entity.type
_entity.pdbx_description
1 polymer ?
#
loop_
_entity_poly.entity_id
_entity_poly.type
_entity_poly.pdbx_seq_one_letter_code
_entity_poly.pdbx_strand_id
1 'polypeptide(L)'
;MKLVPPVRVLGAATLALTLLSVPSPAAAFPGFFASKKQEPVKTYSTQIAVMKRGADTVVSVMPDYEGPLEGFAMVMLVPADVTTDKVTTLKRDFIDRLDTLSAPRFHEYWEQDPCDAGPVEQEWERNLKVEGAAGGPLGGGAPTPEAGALKPAKELFLDVKAKQKEGEYKFTLLEPGADVTAWLSSHGYKAPEGAAAALKPYGALRPLVAEVDPKRIELVGGDRAQLSPVRFATTQPFDTIPSRLGLLNAPKEQELIIFVIDPEARYETKNYKTIFPPTNIQLDFTAKERMGEFYNALYDLILQKHPQSFLSEYAWPSDGCGQPCATEPLMISELLSLGADVFEQSVPEAERHPKPPELTKEQEKAFKDSIKDLKPKEKREREKTFKQERATVVERQGLLARHKYVVSRLHYRYDGKTLPSDPQIGTAPAAAGGTAQPKGKDGEASTEVKTGDVNKLQTRYNNFHPWVPVIQCQTPDRYRWGKAPRDYRGLRKTWITDDLTRKSHTQIKPTVVVKTAIPDLGLVPAPAASAKPEGAAGSAATAAPEPAKSGCGCRAVGSGDASERSVGATLALALAGVFGAARARLRYSRRT
;
A
#
# COMPACT_ATOMS: atom_id res chain seq x y z
N MET A 1 30.74 -58.34 69.35
CA MET A 1 31.41 -58.11 68.09
C MET A 1 30.33 -58.10 67.00
N LYS A 2 29.92 -56.95 66.57
CA LYS A 2 28.98 -56.79 65.40
C LYS A 2 29.72 -55.93 64.42
N LEU A 3 29.97 -56.48 63.22
CA LEU A 3 30.60 -55.85 62.09
C LEU A 3 29.55 -54.93 61.40
N VAL A 4 29.93 -53.68 61.15
CA VAL A 4 29.21 -52.70 60.36
C VAL A 4 29.79 -52.73 58.93
N PRO A 5 29.00 -52.84 57.82
CA PRO A 5 29.52 -52.77 56.46
C PRO A 5 29.66 -51.31 55.99
N PRO A 6 30.57 -50.99 55.05
CA PRO A 6 30.83 -49.65 54.60
C PRO A 6 29.80 -49.16 53.60
N VAL A 7 29.32 -47.92 53.77
CA VAL A 7 28.43 -47.19 52.86
C VAL A 7 29.23 -46.78 51.63
N ARG A 8 28.79 -47.25 50.45
CA ARG A 8 29.28 -46.75 49.16
C ARG A 8 28.52 -45.47 48.77
N VAL A 9 29.25 -44.36 48.75
CA VAL A 9 28.74 -43.10 48.18
C VAL A 9 28.81 -43.20 46.66
N LEU A 10 27.64 -43.32 46.00
CA LEU A 10 27.53 -43.10 44.55
C LEU A 10 27.48 -41.59 44.30
N GLY A 11 28.54 -41.05 43.70
CA GLY A 11 28.54 -39.71 43.14
C GLY A 11 27.70 -39.64 41.86
N ALA A 12 26.57 -38.97 41.91
CA ALA A 12 25.80 -38.63 40.75
C ALA A 12 26.45 -37.46 40.00
N ALA A 13 27.15 -37.75 38.91
CA ALA A 13 27.63 -36.72 37.97
C ALA A 13 26.41 -36.23 37.13
N THR A 14 25.84 -35.09 37.51
CA THR A 14 24.84 -34.38 36.72
C THR A 14 25.55 -33.71 35.53
N LEU A 15 25.44 -34.35 34.36
CA LEU A 15 25.88 -33.77 33.10
C LEU A 15 24.85 -32.68 32.71
N ALA A 16 25.18 -31.42 32.99
CA ALA A 16 24.42 -30.28 32.53
C ALA A 16 24.57 -30.14 30.99
N LEU A 17 23.60 -30.67 30.26
CA LEU A 17 23.49 -30.46 28.83
C LEU A 17 23.01 -29.03 28.60
N THR A 18 23.94 -28.08 28.46
CA THR A 18 23.65 -26.75 27.97
C THR A 18 23.23 -26.87 26.49
N LEU A 19 21.92 -26.90 26.26
CA LEU A 19 21.33 -26.65 24.93
C LEU A 19 21.75 -25.24 24.50
N LEU A 20 22.81 -25.16 23.70
CA LEU A 20 23.11 -23.99 22.89
C LEU A 20 21.93 -23.81 21.93
N SER A 21 20.96 -22.97 22.32
CA SER A 21 19.95 -22.46 21.42
C SER A 21 20.65 -21.58 20.39
N VAL A 22 21.00 -22.17 19.24
CA VAL A 22 21.42 -21.41 18.07
C VAL A 22 20.23 -20.51 17.71
N PRO A 23 20.38 -19.19 17.70
CA PRO A 23 19.31 -18.32 17.27
C PRO A 23 19.02 -18.64 15.81
N SER A 24 17.82 -19.17 15.53
CA SER A 24 17.36 -19.34 14.16
C SER A 24 17.18 -17.95 13.53
N PRO A 25 17.82 -17.66 12.42
CA PRO A 25 17.62 -16.39 11.71
C PRO A 25 16.19 -16.27 11.21
N ALA A 26 15.64 -15.08 11.25
CA ALA A 26 14.25 -14.75 10.90
C ALA A 26 14.19 -13.85 9.66
N ALA A 27 13.35 -14.14 8.65
CA ALA A 27 13.21 -13.32 7.44
C ALA A 27 11.99 -13.60 6.55
N ALA A 28 11.63 -12.68 5.63
CA ALA A 28 10.41 -12.74 4.80
C ALA A 28 10.61 -12.43 3.32
N PHE A 29 11.24 -13.27 2.57
CA PHE A 29 11.44 -13.12 1.14
C PHE A 29 11.34 -14.50 0.49
N PRO A 30 10.65 -14.70 -0.67
CA PRO A 30 10.63 -16.00 -1.32
C PRO A 30 11.98 -16.34 -1.98
N GLY A 31 13.06 -15.99 -1.30
CA GLY A 31 14.43 -16.11 -1.71
C GLY A 31 15.41 -15.63 -0.64
N PHE A 32 16.62 -15.36 -1.05
CA PHE A 32 17.65 -14.75 -0.21
C PHE A 32 18.66 -13.96 -1.06
N PHE A 33 19.42 -13.09 -0.39
CA PHE A 33 20.52 -12.37 -0.99
C PHE A 33 21.87 -13.01 -0.65
N ALA A 34 22.77 -13.01 -1.63
CA ALA A 34 24.16 -13.39 -1.49
C ALA A 34 25.06 -12.23 -1.93
N SER A 35 26.14 -11.95 -1.20
CA SER A 35 27.06 -10.84 -1.47
C SER A 35 28.47 -11.35 -1.76
N LYS A 36 29.23 -10.62 -2.58
CA LYS A 36 30.68 -10.85 -2.76
C LYS A 36 31.49 -10.37 -1.56
N LYS A 37 30.91 -9.49 -0.72
CA LYS A 37 31.55 -8.99 0.49
C LYS A 37 31.14 -9.80 1.71
N GLN A 38 31.93 -9.69 2.78
CA GLN A 38 31.65 -10.41 4.04
C GLN A 38 30.60 -9.72 4.93
N GLU A 39 30.23 -8.48 4.58
CA GLU A 39 29.24 -7.73 5.35
C GLU A 39 27.85 -8.35 5.23
N PRO A 40 27.08 -8.35 6.31
CA PRO A 40 25.75 -8.96 6.30
C PRO A 40 24.78 -8.19 5.40
N VAL A 41 24.05 -8.92 4.59
CA VAL A 41 22.91 -8.40 3.84
C VAL A 41 21.66 -8.57 4.67
N LYS A 42 20.81 -7.55 4.72
CA LYS A 42 19.55 -7.53 5.46
C LYS A 42 18.37 -7.22 4.54
N THR A 43 17.24 -7.81 4.86
CA THR A 43 15.94 -7.48 4.29
C THR A 43 14.93 -7.37 5.44
N TYR A 44 13.96 -6.50 5.33
CA TYR A 44 12.96 -6.22 6.36
C TYR A 44 11.54 -6.45 5.87
N SER A 45 11.33 -6.29 4.57
CA SER A 45 10.00 -6.42 3.99
C SER A 45 10.04 -7.00 2.59
N THR A 46 8.93 -7.62 2.23
CA THR A 46 8.69 -8.07 0.87
C THR A 46 7.23 -7.84 0.50
N GLN A 47 7.04 -7.31 -0.68
CA GLN A 47 5.73 -7.20 -1.29
C GLN A 47 5.65 -8.13 -2.49
N ILE A 48 4.59 -8.91 -2.57
CA ILE A 48 4.39 -9.91 -3.63
C ILE A 48 3.03 -9.66 -4.26
N ALA A 49 3.01 -9.45 -5.57
CA ALA A 49 1.76 -9.47 -6.34
C ALA A 49 1.62 -10.81 -7.06
N VAL A 50 0.53 -11.50 -6.83
CA VAL A 50 0.16 -12.77 -7.47
C VAL A 50 -1.12 -12.53 -8.27
N MET A 51 -1.02 -12.49 -9.59
CA MET A 51 -2.15 -12.33 -10.47
C MET A 51 -2.50 -13.68 -11.10
N LYS A 52 -3.76 -14.10 -10.99
CA LYS A 52 -4.20 -15.44 -11.39
C LYS A 52 -5.36 -15.36 -12.37
N ARG A 53 -5.38 -16.31 -13.32
CA ARG A 53 -6.52 -16.54 -14.21
C ARG A 53 -6.51 -17.98 -14.71
N GLY A 54 -7.37 -18.81 -14.16
CA GLY A 54 -7.36 -20.24 -14.46
C GLY A 54 -6.06 -20.90 -14.03
N ALA A 55 -5.33 -21.52 -14.97
CA ALA A 55 -4.03 -22.14 -14.71
C ALA A 55 -2.87 -21.11 -14.77
N ASP A 56 -3.07 -19.98 -15.44
CA ASP A 56 -2.03 -18.98 -15.59
C ASP A 56 -1.84 -18.18 -14.30
N THR A 57 -0.59 -18.02 -13.88
CA THR A 57 -0.21 -17.23 -12.72
C THR A 57 0.98 -16.33 -13.09
N VAL A 58 0.87 -15.06 -12.75
CA VAL A 58 1.99 -14.10 -12.87
C VAL A 58 2.32 -13.59 -11.49
N VAL A 59 3.59 -13.71 -11.11
CA VAL A 59 4.10 -13.32 -9.80
C VAL A 59 5.12 -12.20 -9.96
N SER A 60 4.98 -11.15 -9.16
CA SER A 60 5.95 -10.07 -9.07
C SER A 60 6.41 -9.95 -7.62
N VAL A 61 7.71 -10.05 -7.39
CA VAL A 61 8.32 -10.03 -6.05
C VAL A 61 9.19 -8.81 -5.91
N MET A 62 8.92 -7.99 -4.92
CA MET A 62 9.65 -6.77 -4.59
C MET A 62 10.17 -6.85 -3.16
N PRO A 63 11.41 -7.28 -2.94
CA PRO A 63 12.08 -7.22 -1.65
C PRO A 63 12.69 -5.85 -1.41
N ASP A 64 12.91 -5.48 -0.16
CA ASP A 64 13.86 -4.43 0.18
C ASP A 64 15.28 -5.03 0.34
N TYR A 65 16.28 -4.16 0.30
CA TYR A 65 17.68 -4.55 0.43
C TYR A 65 18.44 -3.51 1.26
N GLU A 66 19.21 -3.99 2.21
CA GLU A 66 20.19 -3.19 2.96
C GLU A 66 21.50 -3.97 3.08
N GLY A 67 22.59 -3.41 2.60
CA GLY A 67 23.90 -4.05 2.66
C GLY A 67 24.88 -3.52 1.61
N PRO A 68 25.99 -4.23 1.37
CA PRO A 68 26.98 -3.83 0.38
C PRO A 68 26.37 -3.72 -1.00
N LEU A 69 26.52 -2.55 -1.64
CA LEU A 69 25.94 -2.28 -2.96
C LEU A 69 26.77 -2.86 -4.11
N GLU A 70 27.99 -3.30 -3.83
CA GLU A 70 28.89 -3.86 -4.83
C GLU A 70 28.80 -5.39 -4.86
N GLY A 71 28.36 -5.94 -6.00
CA GLY A 71 28.42 -7.37 -6.27
C GLY A 71 27.54 -8.19 -5.32
N PHE A 72 26.24 -8.04 -5.42
CA PHE A 72 25.27 -8.93 -4.77
C PHE A 72 24.32 -9.57 -5.78
N ALA A 73 23.75 -10.68 -5.40
CA ALA A 73 22.75 -11.40 -6.17
C ALA A 73 21.56 -11.78 -5.29
N MET A 74 20.40 -11.80 -5.89
CA MET A 74 19.17 -12.30 -5.32
C MET A 74 18.91 -13.71 -5.85
N VAL A 75 18.60 -14.64 -4.97
CA VAL A 75 18.19 -16.01 -5.33
C VAL A 75 16.73 -16.16 -4.97
N MET A 76 15.92 -16.53 -5.95
CA MET A 76 14.49 -16.83 -5.81
C MET A 76 14.21 -18.24 -6.29
N LEU A 77 13.08 -18.81 -5.87
CA LEU A 77 12.60 -20.09 -6.38
C LEU A 77 11.36 -19.86 -7.24
N VAL A 78 11.36 -20.42 -8.43
CA VAL A 78 10.26 -20.33 -9.39
C VAL A 78 9.83 -21.74 -9.84
N PRO A 79 8.60 -21.93 -10.32
CA PRO A 79 8.16 -23.19 -10.90
C PRO A 79 9.04 -23.68 -12.05
N ALA A 80 9.09 -25.00 -12.25
CA ALA A 80 10.00 -25.62 -13.22
C ALA A 80 9.70 -25.26 -14.69
N ASP A 81 8.45 -24.84 -15.01
CA ASP A 81 8.04 -24.38 -16.34
C ASP A 81 8.46 -22.94 -16.67
N VAL A 82 9.03 -22.22 -15.71
CA VAL A 82 9.52 -20.86 -15.94
C VAL A 82 10.81 -20.93 -16.76
N THR A 83 10.82 -20.19 -17.87
CA THR A 83 11.96 -20.04 -18.78
C THR A 83 12.46 -18.59 -18.75
N THR A 84 13.66 -18.34 -19.24
CA THR A 84 14.28 -17.00 -19.16
C THR A 84 13.47 -15.92 -19.86
N ASP A 85 12.77 -16.25 -20.94
CA ASP A 85 11.87 -15.34 -21.66
C ASP A 85 10.59 -14.99 -20.90
N LYS A 86 10.22 -15.80 -19.89
CA LYS A 86 9.10 -15.55 -18.97
C LYS A 86 9.50 -14.74 -17.74
N VAL A 87 10.80 -14.44 -17.54
CA VAL A 87 11.30 -13.63 -16.44
C VAL A 87 11.57 -12.21 -16.93
N THR A 88 11.01 -11.25 -16.26
CA THR A 88 11.13 -9.82 -16.58
C THR A 88 11.23 -8.98 -15.30
N THR A 89 11.40 -7.67 -15.44
CA THR A 89 11.27 -6.73 -14.34
C THR A 89 10.01 -5.90 -14.47
N LEU A 90 9.56 -5.34 -13.37
CA LEU A 90 8.43 -4.44 -13.31
C LEU A 90 8.90 -3.11 -12.69
N LYS A 91 8.33 -1.98 -13.09
CA LYS A 91 8.57 -0.73 -12.39
C LYS A 91 7.98 -0.81 -10.98
N ARG A 92 8.72 -0.35 -10.00
CA ARG A 92 8.33 -0.33 -8.59
C ARG A 92 6.96 0.33 -8.38
N ASP A 93 6.70 1.42 -9.12
CA ASP A 93 5.46 2.20 -9.05
C ASP A 93 4.18 1.35 -9.10
N PHE A 94 4.20 0.21 -9.79
CA PHE A 94 3.02 -0.66 -9.87
C PHE A 94 2.71 -1.37 -8.55
N ILE A 95 3.74 -1.77 -7.81
CA ILE A 95 3.56 -2.39 -6.49
C ILE A 95 3.23 -1.31 -5.45
N ASP A 96 3.91 -0.16 -5.50
CA ASP A 96 3.60 0.99 -4.63
C ASP A 96 2.16 1.49 -4.86
N ARG A 97 1.68 1.39 -6.08
CA ARG A 97 0.30 1.71 -6.46
C ARG A 97 -0.71 0.73 -5.86
N LEU A 98 -0.42 -0.60 -5.92
CA LEU A 98 -1.24 -1.62 -5.25
C LEU A 98 -1.25 -1.42 -3.73
N ASP A 99 -0.10 -1.10 -3.15
CA ASP A 99 0.02 -0.82 -1.73
C ASP A 99 -0.83 0.39 -1.34
N THR A 100 -0.69 1.51 -2.04
CA THR A 100 -1.50 2.72 -1.81
C THR A 100 -3.01 2.46 -1.96
N LEU A 101 -3.40 1.70 -3.00
CA LEU A 101 -4.81 1.37 -3.26
C LEU A 101 -5.43 0.52 -2.15
N SER A 102 -4.66 -0.38 -1.55
CA SER A 102 -5.18 -1.40 -0.64
C SER A 102 -4.79 -1.21 0.83
N ALA A 103 -3.90 -0.27 1.15
CA ALA A 103 -3.45 -0.02 2.51
C ALA A 103 -4.60 0.39 3.44
N PRO A 104 -4.49 0.10 4.74
CA PRO A 104 -5.40 0.64 5.76
C PRO A 104 -5.51 2.16 5.66
N ARG A 105 -6.71 2.70 5.90
CA ARG A 105 -7.02 4.10 5.63
C ARG A 105 -7.39 4.86 6.86
N PHE A 106 -7.08 6.15 6.82
CA PHE A 106 -7.56 7.14 7.77
C PHE A 106 -8.47 8.12 7.06
N HIS A 107 -9.65 8.38 7.62
CA HIS A 107 -10.63 9.30 7.07
C HIS A 107 -11.10 10.30 8.11
N GLU A 108 -11.32 11.53 7.67
CA GLU A 108 -11.88 12.59 8.49
C GLU A 108 -13.26 12.94 7.97
N TYR A 109 -14.21 12.97 8.89
CA TYR A 109 -15.58 13.39 8.62
C TYR A 109 -15.85 14.75 9.27
N TRP A 110 -16.48 15.64 8.54
CA TRP A 110 -16.95 16.92 9.05
C TRP A 110 -18.46 16.91 9.11
N GLU A 111 -19.00 17.37 10.24
CA GLU A 111 -20.42 17.65 10.33
C GLU A 111 -20.74 18.80 9.38
N GLN A 112 -21.66 18.58 8.47
CA GLN A 112 -22.12 19.59 7.52
C GLN A 112 -23.02 20.61 8.23
N ASP A 113 -23.24 21.78 7.62
CA ASP A 113 -24.09 22.82 8.19
C ASP A 113 -25.45 22.24 8.59
N PRO A 114 -25.82 22.28 9.88
CA PRO A 114 -27.09 21.75 10.35
C PRO A 114 -28.32 22.50 9.81
N CYS A 115 -28.13 23.69 9.26
CA CYS A 115 -29.17 24.51 8.68
C CYS A 115 -29.30 24.36 7.16
N ASP A 116 -28.37 23.65 6.51
CA ASP A 116 -28.41 23.34 5.08
C ASP A 116 -29.14 22.01 4.85
N ALA A 117 -30.32 22.06 4.23
CA ALA A 117 -31.09 20.86 3.86
C ALA A 117 -30.58 20.13 2.60
N GLY A 118 -29.48 20.59 2.00
CA GLY A 118 -28.91 19.99 0.80
C GLY A 118 -28.34 18.58 1.05
N PRO A 119 -28.09 17.79 -0.01
CA PRO A 119 -27.48 16.48 0.10
C PRO A 119 -26.07 16.59 0.70
N VAL A 120 -25.69 15.66 1.56
CA VAL A 120 -24.34 15.59 2.09
C VAL A 120 -23.38 15.13 0.98
N GLU A 121 -22.54 16.05 0.49
CA GLU A 121 -21.49 15.69 -0.46
C GLU A 121 -20.35 14.94 0.25
N GLN A 122 -19.94 13.84 -0.32
CA GLN A 122 -18.74 13.12 0.10
C GLN A 122 -17.50 13.64 -0.66
N GLU A 123 -16.32 13.53 -0.07
CA GLU A 123 -15.06 14.02 -0.67
C GLU A 123 -14.84 13.50 -2.10
N TRP A 124 -15.17 12.23 -2.34
CA TRP A 124 -15.00 11.56 -3.62
C TRP A 124 -15.95 12.03 -4.72
N GLU A 125 -17.14 12.53 -4.39
CA GLU A 125 -18.09 13.05 -5.39
C GLU A 125 -17.59 14.33 -6.06
N ARG A 126 -16.72 15.07 -5.38
CA ARG A 126 -16.12 16.29 -5.93
C ARG A 126 -15.17 15.97 -7.07
N ASN A 127 -14.38 14.92 -6.95
CA ASN A 127 -13.42 14.51 -7.97
C ASN A 127 -14.13 14.01 -9.24
N LEU A 128 -15.21 13.23 -9.08
CA LEU A 128 -16.02 12.78 -10.20
C LEU A 128 -16.67 13.94 -11.00
N LYS A 129 -17.06 15.02 -10.34
CA LYS A 129 -17.68 16.20 -11.01
C LYS A 129 -16.68 17.01 -11.84
N VAL A 130 -15.40 17.02 -11.47
CA VAL A 130 -14.35 17.75 -12.22
C VAL A 130 -13.98 17.02 -13.52
N GLU A 131 -14.00 15.69 -13.51
CA GLU A 131 -13.66 14.85 -14.67
C GLU A 131 -14.83 14.64 -15.63
N GLY A 132 -16.06 14.77 -15.18
CA GLY A 132 -17.29 14.60 -15.99
C GLY A 132 -17.56 15.67 -17.06
N ALA A 133 -16.76 16.73 -17.14
CA ALA A 133 -16.92 17.81 -18.12
C ALA A 133 -16.44 17.46 -19.54
N ALA A 134 -15.82 16.29 -19.75
CA ALA A 134 -15.30 15.85 -21.05
C ALA A 134 -16.16 14.77 -21.74
N GLY A 135 -17.45 14.66 -21.39
CA GLY A 135 -18.39 13.76 -22.04
C GLY A 135 -18.71 14.20 -23.46
N GLY A 136 -17.97 13.67 -24.43
CA GLY A 136 -18.35 13.79 -25.85
C GLY A 136 -19.65 13.03 -26.16
N PRO A 137 -20.28 13.24 -27.32
CA PRO A 137 -21.64 12.83 -27.65
C PRO A 137 -21.90 11.32 -27.84
N LEU A 138 -21.04 10.46 -27.38
CA LEU A 138 -21.11 9.00 -27.55
C LEU A 138 -21.24 8.24 -26.23
N GLY A 139 -22.35 8.42 -25.51
CA GLY A 139 -22.82 7.48 -24.50
C GLY A 139 -22.44 7.80 -23.06
N GLY A 140 -23.49 7.93 -22.21
CA GLY A 140 -23.40 8.12 -20.78
C GLY A 140 -22.83 6.92 -20.03
N GLY A 141 -21.51 6.83 -19.99
CA GLY A 141 -20.76 6.00 -19.09
C GLY A 141 -19.88 6.89 -18.23
N ALA A 142 -19.70 6.55 -16.95
CA ALA A 142 -18.78 7.25 -16.08
C ALA A 142 -17.39 7.39 -16.75
N PRO A 143 -16.74 8.57 -16.70
CA PRO A 143 -15.42 8.74 -17.28
C PRO A 143 -14.45 7.79 -16.61
N THR A 144 -13.86 6.90 -17.39
CA THR A 144 -12.73 6.10 -16.91
C THR A 144 -11.52 7.00 -16.74
N PRO A 145 -10.62 6.77 -15.74
CA PRO A 145 -9.44 7.59 -15.45
C PRO A 145 -8.47 7.78 -16.64
N GLU A 146 -8.70 7.14 -17.74
CA GLU A 146 -7.86 7.17 -18.93
C GLU A 146 -8.39 8.09 -20.06
N ALA A 147 -9.11 9.16 -19.74
CA ALA A 147 -9.62 10.13 -20.72
C ALA A 147 -8.54 10.98 -21.42
N GLY A 148 -7.25 10.72 -21.19
CA GLY A 148 -6.17 11.11 -22.09
C GLY A 148 -6.29 10.39 -23.44
N ALA A 149 -5.69 10.91 -24.50
CA ALA A 149 -5.77 10.37 -25.85
C ALA A 149 -5.82 8.84 -25.89
N LEU A 150 -6.97 8.28 -26.32
CA LEU A 150 -7.23 6.83 -26.34
C LEU A 150 -6.17 6.12 -27.19
N LYS A 151 -5.22 5.45 -26.52
CA LYS A 151 -4.24 4.62 -27.22
C LYS A 151 -4.88 3.30 -27.66
N PRO A 152 -4.62 2.83 -28.90
CA PRO A 152 -5.01 1.49 -29.33
C PRO A 152 -4.44 0.41 -28.41
N ALA A 153 -5.14 -0.70 -28.23
CA ALA A 153 -4.69 -1.82 -27.38
C ALA A 153 -3.26 -2.27 -27.72
N LYS A 154 -2.92 -2.35 -29.02
CA LYS A 154 -1.57 -2.68 -29.48
C LYS A 154 -0.48 -1.76 -28.91
N GLU A 155 -0.74 -0.46 -28.82
CA GLU A 155 0.22 0.49 -28.25
C GLU A 155 0.37 0.31 -26.75
N LEU A 156 -0.72 0.02 -26.02
CA LEU A 156 -0.68 -0.30 -24.60
C LEU A 156 0.21 -1.52 -24.35
N PHE A 157 0.08 -2.59 -25.13
CA PHE A 157 0.93 -3.78 -25.00
C PHE A 157 2.40 -3.50 -25.34
N LEU A 158 2.68 -2.65 -26.32
CA LEU A 158 4.06 -2.24 -26.62
C LEU A 158 4.67 -1.42 -25.48
N ASP A 159 3.93 -0.50 -24.91
CA ASP A 159 4.36 0.30 -23.75
C ASP A 159 4.65 -0.59 -22.54
N VAL A 160 3.79 -1.59 -22.27
CA VAL A 160 3.99 -2.56 -21.18
C VAL A 160 5.27 -3.37 -21.40
N LYS A 161 5.47 -3.95 -22.60
CA LYS A 161 6.67 -4.72 -22.94
C LYS A 161 7.95 -3.88 -22.87
N ALA A 162 7.92 -2.64 -23.29
CA ALA A 162 9.06 -1.73 -23.17
C ALA A 162 9.44 -1.50 -21.71
N LYS A 163 8.44 -1.25 -20.84
CA LYS A 163 8.66 -1.06 -19.39
C LYS A 163 9.19 -2.29 -18.67
N GLN A 164 8.91 -3.50 -19.16
CA GLN A 164 9.38 -4.77 -18.59
C GLN A 164 10.84 -5.13 -18.94
N LYS A 165 11.43 -4.51 -19.94
CA LYS A 165 12.81 -4.78 -20.37
C LYS A 165 13.87 -3.99 -19.62
N GLU A 166 13.48 -2.95 -18.90
CA GLU A 166 14.38 -2.08 -18.16
C GLU A 166 14.52 -2.59 -16.73
N GLY A 167 15.70 -3.06 -16.35
CA GLY A 167 15.98 -3.52 -15.00
C GLY A 167 17.48 -3.61 -14.74
N GLU A 168 17.85 -3.73 -13.49
CA GLU A 168 19.21 -3.81 -12.99
C GLU A 168 19.74 -5.24 -12.92
N TYR A 169 18.98 -6.24 -13.38
CA TYR A 169 19.30 -7.64 -13.18
C TYR A 169 19.87 -8.32 -14.43
N LYS A 170 20.78 -9.23 -14.19
CA LYS A 170 21.16 -10.31 -15.10
C LYS A 170 20.62 -11.62 -14.55
N PHE A 171 19.66 -12.22 -15.23
CA PHE A 171 19.00 -13.44 -14.80
C PHE A 171 19.72 -14.70 -15.27
N THR A 172 19.88 -15.66 -14.36
CA THR A 172 20.34 -17.02 -14.63
C THR A 172 19.36 -18.00 -13.98
N LEU A 173 18.77 -18.88 -14.79
CA LEU A 173 17.91 -19.98 -14.31
C LEU A 173 18.77 -21.24 -14.20
N LEU A 174 18.76 -21.85 -13.02
CA LEU A 174 19.40 -23.13 -12.78
C LEU A 174 18.37 -24.28 -12.89
N GLU A 175 18.84 -25.49 -13.10
CA GLU A 175 17.95 -26.65 -13.14
C GLU A 175 17.38 -26.96 -11.75
N PRO A 176 16.17 -27.57 -11.66
CA PRO A 176 15.64 -28.05 -10.39
C PRO A 176 16.63 -28.97 -9.68
N GLY A 177 16.82 -28.78 -8.36
CA GLY A 177 17.79 -29.54 -7.58
C GLY A 177 19.26 -29.15 -7.75
N ALA A 178 19.57 -28.13 -8.53
CA ALA A 178 20.95 -27.62 -8.67
C ALA A 178 21.52 -27.16 -7.31
N ASP A 179 22.81 -27.36 -7.11
CA ASP A 179 23.51 -26.82 -5.96
C ASP A 179 23.75 -25.31 -6.13
N VAL A 180 22.79 -24.53 -5.64
CA VAL A 180 22.82 -23.06 -5.67
C VAL A 180 24.02 -22.51 -4.90
N THR A 181 24.41 -23.14 -3.80
CA THR A 181 25.52 -22.64 -2.97
C THR A 181 26.86 -22.86 -3.65
N ALA A 182 27.05 -23.96 -4.36
CA ALA A 182 28.22 -24.20 -5.19
C ALA A 182 28.26 -23.23 -6.40
N TRP A 183 27.13 -22.97 -7.03
CA TRP A 183 27.03 -21.99 -8.12
C TRP A 183 27.42 -20.59 -7.65
N LEU A 184 26.85 -20.13 -6.53
CA LEU A 184 27.15 -18.82 -5.93
C LEU A 184 28.65 -18.71 -5.61
N SER A 185 29.23 -19.74 -4.99
CA SER A 185 30.65 -19.77 -4.63
C SER A 185 31.55 -19.68 -5.86
N SER A 186 31.24 -20.40 -6.94
CA SER A 186 32.01 -20.37 -8.20
C SER A 186 31.96 -19.01 -8.91
N HIS A 187 30.91 -18.17 -8.60
CA HIS A 187 30.77 -16.80 -9.11
C HIS A 187 31.23 -15.74 -8.11
N GLY A 188 31.88 -16.15 -7.01
CA GLY A 188 32.43 -15.26 -6.01
C GLY A 188 31.44 -14.69 -5.02
N TYR A 189 30.21 -15.23 -4.97
CA TYR A 189 29.20 -14.85 -3.98
C TYR A 189 29.27 -15.76 -2.76
N LYS A 190 29.07 -15.18 -1.59
CA LYS A 190 28.92 -15.89 -0.33
C LYS A 190 27.43 -16.06 -0.01
N ALA A 191 26.96 -17.30 -0.03
CA ALA A 191 25.61 -17.62 0.42
C ALA A 191 25.49 -17.38 1.94
N PRO A 192 24.32 -16.96 2.44
CA PRO A 192 24.08 -16.87 3.88
C PRO A 192 24.21 -18.25 4.55
N GLU A 193 24.55 -18.23 5.83
CA GLU A 193 24.67 -19.46 6.62
C GLU A 193 23.32 -20.21 6.64
N GLY A 194 23.35 -21.52 6.48
CA GLY A 194 22.16 -22.36 6.42
C GLY A 194 21.44 -22.40 5.08
N ALA A 195 21.87 -21.66 4.05
CA ALA A 195 21.19 -21.60 2.74
C ALA A 195 21.03 -22.98 2.11
N ALA A 196 22.07 -23.83 2.12
CA ALA A 196 21.99 -25.19 1.57
C ALA A 196 20.92 -26.06 2.26
N ALA A 197 20.78 -25.94 3.59
CA ALA A 197 19.77 -26.67 4.37
C ALA A 197 18.36 -26.10 4.08
N ALA A 198 18.24 -24.78 4.00
CA ALA A 198 16.97 -24.10 3.74
C ALA A 198 16.41 -24.40 2.33
N LEU A 199 17.28 -24.63 1.34
CA LEU A 199 16.87 -24.96 -0.04
C LEU A 199 16.40 -26.40 -0.22
N LYS A 200 16.79 -27.34 0.64
CA LYS A 200 16.48 -28.77 0.48
C LYS A 200 14.98 -29.09 0.27
N PRO A 201 14.04 -28.47 0.97
CA PRO A 201 12.61 -28.77 0.80
C PRO A 201 12.06 -28.38 -0.59
N TYR A 202 12.77 -27.54 -1.34
CA TYR A 202 12.30 -26.94 -2.58
C TYR A 202 12.94 -27.53 -3.85
N GLY A 203 13.45 -28.74 -3.77
CA GLY A 203 14.16 -29.38 -4.90
C GLY A 203 13.36 -29.51 -6.20
N ALA A 204 12.03 -29.44 -6.15
CA ALA A 204 11.17 -29.43 -7.33
C ALA A 204 11.06 -28.04 -8.01
N LEU A 205 11.43 -26.97 -7.31
CA LEU A 205 11.44 -25.62 -7.86
C LEU A 205 12.78 -25.32 -8.55
N ARG A 206 12.75 -24.41 -9.47
CA ARG A 206 13.91 -23.95 -10.22
C ARG A 206 14.51 -22.71 -9.57
N PRO A 207 15.81 -22.71 -9.23
CA PRO A 207 16.46 -21.52 -8.72
C PRO A 207 16.64 -20.46 -9.83
N LEU A 208 16.18 -19.25 -9.57
CA LEU A 208 16.41 -18.05 -10.35
C LEU A 208 17.43 -17.18 -9.63
N VAL A 209 18.60 -17.01 -10.21
CA VAL A 209 19.62 -16.09 -9.70
C VAL A 209 19.55 -14.79 -10.49
N ALA A 210 19.37 -13.69 -9.79
CA ALA A 210 19.34 -12.33 -10.32
C ALA A 210 20.59 -11.58 -9.82
N GLU A 211 21.63 -11.52 -10.65
CA GLU A 211 22.83 -10.72 -10.39
C GLU A 211 22.50 -9.24 -10.59
N VAL A 212 22.79 -8.40 -9.61
CA VAL A 212 22.41 -6.98 -9.62
C VAL A 212 23.54 -6.12 -10.14
N ASP A 213 23.24 -5.25 -11.10
CA ASP A 213 24.15 -4.19 -11.57
C ASP A 213 24.06 -2.97 -10.64
N PRO A 214 25.09 -2.70 -9.81
CA PRO A 214 25.05 -1.62 -8.83
C PRO A 214 24.97 -0.22 -9.44
N LYS A 215 25.26 -0.08 -10.74
CA LYS A 215 25.16 1.22 -11.43
C LYS A 215 23.74 1.57 -11.84
N ARG A 216 22.81 0.62 -11.74
CA ARG A 216 21.42 0.77 -12.19
C ARG A 216 20.42 0.74 -11.03
N ILE A 217 20.88 0.62 -9.79
CA ILE A 217 20.02 0.64 -8.60
C ILE A 217 19.77 2.07 -8.12
N GLU A 218 18.59 2.30 -7.57
CA GLU A 218 18.22 3.54 -6.90
C GLU A 218 18.46 3.41 -5.40
N LEU A 219 19.18 4.39 -4.81
CA LEU A 219 19.46 4.43 -3.37
C LEU A 219 18.41 5.25 -2.64
N VAL A 220 17.89 4.72 -1.55
CA VAL A 220 16.89 5.40 -0.69
C VAL A 220 17.54 6.10 0.50
N GLY A 221 18.84 5.88 0.69
CA GLY A 221 19.65 6.45 1.78
C GLY A 221 20.51 5.40 2.48
N GLY A 222 21.75 5.75 2.79
CA GLY A 222 22.74 4.83 3.35
C GLY A 222 22.96 3.61 2.42
N ASP A 223 22.97 2.42 2.99
CA ASP A 223 23.21 1.16 2.29
C ASP A 223 21.91 0.49 1.79
N ARG A 224 20.81 1.23 1.71
CA ARG A 224 19.51 0.74 1.24
C ARG A 224 19.35 0.98 -0.25
N ALA A 225 18.94 -0.06 -0.96
CA ALA A 225 18.60 -0.01 -2.37
C ALA A 225 17.10 -0.26 -2.60
N GLN A 226 16.53 0.47 -3.54
CA GLN A 226 15.25 0.14 -4.15
C GLN A 226 15.52 -0.76 -5.34
N LEU A 227 15.05 -1.99 -5.25
CA LEU A 227 15.15 -2.97 -6.33
C LEU A 227 13.85 -3.02 -7.11
N SER A 228 13.97 -3.18 -8.42
CA SER A 228 12.81 -3.42 -9.28
C SER A 228 12.17 -4.76 -8.95
N PRO A 229 10.84 -4.88 -8.93
CA PRO A 229 10.19 -6.17 -8.77
C PRO A 229 10.60 -7.15 -9.87
N VAL A 230 10.97 -8.37 -9.48
CA VAL A 230 11.19 -9.47 -10.42
C VAL A 230 9.86 -10.14 -10.72
N ARG A 231 9.52 -10.21 -11.99
CA ARG A 231 8.24 -10.75 -12.48
C ARG A 231 8.49 -12.02 -13.29
N PHE A 232 7.70 -13.06 -13.02
CA PHE A 232 7.69 -14.30 -13.81
C PHE A 232 6.27 -14.82 -14.04
N ALA A 233 6.09 -15.59 -15.12
CA ALA A 233 4.83 -16.23 -15.46
C ALA A 233 4.98 -17.75 -15.45
N THR A 234 3.95 -18.46 -14.96
CA THR A 234 3.89 -19.92 -14.86
C THR A 234 2.48 -20.44 -15.10
N THR A 235 2.39 -21.66 -15.60
CA THR A 235 1.14 -22.44 -15.69
C THR A 235 1.07 -23.53 -14.63
N GLN A 236 2.14 -23.72 -13.84
CA GLN A 236 2.14 -24.62 -12.70
C GLN A 236 1.54 -23.95 -11.46
N PRO A 237 0.95 -24.71 -10.55
CA PRO A 237 0.45 -24.18 -9.29
C PRO A 237 1.54 -23.43 -8.51
N PHE A 238 1.27 -22.19 -8.12
CA PHE A 238 2.12 -21.38 -7.27
C PHE A 238 1.28 -20.77 -6.14
N ASP A 239 0.74 -21.66 -5.30
CA ASP A 239 -0.10 -21.29 -4.15
C ASP A 239 0.68 -21.30 -2.84
N THR A 240 1.85 -21.94 -2.80
CA THR A 240 2.77 -21.92 -1.65
C THR A 240 3.87 -20.90 -1.93
N ILE A 241 3.97 -19.90 -1.08
CA ILE A 241 4.97 -18.83 -1.21
C ILE A 241 6.18 -19.21 -0.36
N PRO A 242 7.36 -19.50 -0.94
CA PRO A 242 8.53 -20.02 -0.20
C PRO A 242 9.19 -18.95 0.69
N SER A 243 8.40 -18.30 1.53
CA SER A 243 8.80 -17.15 2.36
C SER A 243 9.84 -17.50 3.42
N ARG A 244 9.97 -18.79 3.78
CA ARG A 244 10.98 -19.23 4.76
C ARG A 244 12.42 -19.04 4.28
N LEU A 245 12.66 -18.91 2.99
CA LEU A 245 14.01 -18.67 2.45
C LEU A 245 14.53 -17.27 2.82
N GLY A 246 13.68 -16.30 2.82
CA GLY A 246 14.04 -14.97 3.26
C GLY A 246 14.50 -14.93 4.72
N LEU A 247 14.19 -15.96 5.55
CA LEU A 247 14.73 -16.15 6.90
C LEU A 247 16.27 -16.10 6.97
N LEU A 248 16.96 -16.21 5.85
CA LEU A 248 18.41 -16.22 5.76
C LEU A 248 19.06 -14.81 5.87
N ASN A 249 18.33 -13.75 5.59
CA ASN A 249 18.84 -12.37 5.61
C ASN A 249 18.11 -11.45 6.59
N ALA A 250 17.23 -11.98 7.43
CA ALA A 250 16.49 -11.15 8.38
C ALA A 250 17.30 -10.77 9.61
N PRO A 251 17.34 -9.50 9.97
CA PRO A 251 17.93 -9.11 11.25
C PRO A 251 16.98 -9.37 12.44
N LYS A 252 15.67 -9.37 12.20
CA LYS A 252 14.61 -9.58 13.21
C LYS A 252 13.33 -10.08 12.56
N GLU A 253 12.19 -9.49 12.93
CA GLU A 253 10.90 -9.69 12.28
C GLU A 253 10.89 -9.12 10.87
N GLN A 254 10.06 -9.70 10.03
CA GLN A 254 9.86 -9.34 8.63
C GLN A 254 8.41 -8.97 8.38
N GLU A 255 8.20 -8.07 7.43
CA GLU A 255 6.87 -7.78 6.86
C GLU A 255 6.68 -8.51 5.53
N LEU A 256 5.58 -9.21 5.40
CA LEU A 256 5.14 -9.82 4.15
C LEU A 256 3.78 -9.27 3.77
N ILE A 257 3.72 -8.62 2.64
CA ILE A 257 2.45 -8.18 2.04
C ILE A 257 2.24 -8.96 0.74
N ILE A 258 1.13 -9.67 0.67
CA ILE A 258 0.73 -10.42 -0.53
C ILE A 258 -0.52 -9.78 -1.11
N PHE A 259 -0.39 -9.27 -2.33
CA PHE A 259 -1.54 -8.84 -3.14
C PHE A 259 -1.93 -10.02 -4.04
N VAL A 260 -3.16 -10.48 -3.92
CA VAL A 260 -3.70 -11.48 -4.86
C VAL A 260 -4.75 -10.81 -5.72
N ILE A 261 -4.59 -10.94 -7.03
CA ILE A 261 -5.44 -10.33 -8.05
C ILE A 261 -6.06 -11.47 -8.84
N ASP A 262 -7.34 -11.73 -8.61
CA ASP A 262 -8.07 -12.87 -9.16
C ASP A 262 -9.41 -12.41 -9.78
N PRO A 263 -9.89 -13.00 -10.90
CA PRO A 263 -11.12 -12.54 -11.55
C PRO A 263 -12.38 -12.65 -10.68
N GLU A 264 -12.43 -13.62 -9.77
CA GLU A 264 -13.68 -14.00 -9.12
C GLU A 264 -13.61 -13.94 -7.58
N ALA A 265 -12.46 -14.30 -7.00
CA ALA A 265 -12.39 -14.61 -5.59
C ALA A 265 -11.41 -13.73 -4.80
N ARG A 266 -11.76 -13.47 -3.56
CA ARG A 266 -10.84 -13.06 -2.51
C ARG A 266 -9.98 -14.24 -2.09
N TYR A 267 -8.77 -13.96 -1.61
CA TYR A 267 -7.81 -14.95 -1.12
C TYR A 267 -7.52 -14.80 0.36
N GLU A 268 -7.19 -15.92 0.98
CA GLU A 268 -6.68 -16.04 2.35
C GLU A 268 -5.53 -17.05 2.40
N THR A 269 -4.87 -17.16 3.55
CA THR A 269 -3.95 -18.27 3.83
C THR A 269 -4.73 -19.50 4.31
N LYS A 270 -4.36 -20.68 3.83
CA LYS A 270 -5.03 -21.96 4.16
C LYS A 270 -4.43 -22.66 5.38
N ASN A 271 -3.15 -22.41 5.63
CA ASN A 271 -2.40 -23.03 6.73
C ASN A 271 -2.10 -22.09 7.89
N TYR A 272 -2.58 -20.84 7.82
CA TYR A 272 -2.56 -19.86 8.90
C TYR A 272 -3.95 -19.30 9.11
N LYS A 273 -4.22 -18.86 10.33
CA LYS A 273 -5.46 -18.13 10.62
C LYS A 273 -5.45 -16.78 9.89
N THR A 274 -6.55 -16.43 9.24
CA THR A 274 -6.75 -15.08 8.69
C THR A 274 -7.68 -14.29 9.60
N ILE A 275 -7.29 -13.05 9.92
CA ILE A 275 -8.02 -12.14 10.78
C ILE A 275 -8.29 -10.85 10.01
N PHE A 276 -9.48 -10.29 10.21
CA PHE A 276 -9.79 -8.94 9.77
C PHE A 276 -9.40 -7.95 10.87
N PRO A 277 -8.54 -6.95 10.57
CA PRO A 277 -8.29 -5.88 11.51
C PRO A 277 -9.60 -5.16 11.88
N PRO A 278 -9.73 -4.68 13.12
CA PRO A 278 -10.87 -3.83 13.48
C PRO A 278 -10.99 -2.66 12.53
N THR A 279 -12.19 -2.40 12.03
CA THR A 279 -12.43 -1.36 11.04
C THR A 279 -13.49 -0.37 11.50
N ASN A 280 -13.60 0.81 10.86
CA ASN A 280 -14.46 1.92 11.28
C ASN A 280 -14.20 2.40 12.72
N ILE A 281 -12.99 2.28 13.18
CA ILE A 281 -12.61 2.65 14.53
C ILE A 281 -12.39 4.16 14.58
N GLN A 282 -13.10 4.81 15.50
CA GLN A 282 -12.87 6.21 15.80
C GLN A 282 -11.60 6.37 16.62
N LEU A 283 -10.75 7.31 16.21
CA LEU A 283 -9.51 7.66 16.89
C LEU A 283 -9.57 9.08 17.45
N ASP A 284 -8.70 9.35 18.40
CA ASP A 284 -8.41 10.70 18.84
C ASP A 284 -7.65 11.49 17.77
N PHE A 285 -7.81 12.81 17.74
CA PHE A 285 -7.11 13.66 16.76
C PHE A 285 -5.59 13.58 16.83
N THR A 286 -5.04 13.25 17.99
CA THR A 286 -3.58 13.06 18.16
C THR A 286 -3.02 11.91 17.34
N ALA A 287 -3.86 11.00 16.87
CA ALA A 287 -3.45 9.90 16.00
C ALA A 287 -3.27 10.33 14.53
N LYS A 288 -3.83 11.46 14.10
CA LYS A 288 -3.91 11.87 12.70
C LYS A 288 -2.54 11.90 12.00
N GLU A 289 -1.56 12.56 12.60
CA GLU A 289 -0.22 12.71 12.02
C GLU A 289 0.71 11.54 12.35
N ARG A 290 0.22 10.61 13.15
CA ARG A 290 0.97 9.44 13.66
C ARG A 290 0.29 8.13 13.34
N MET A 291 -0.41 8.07 12.21
CA MET A 291 -1.21 6.89 11.83
C MET A 291 -0.36 5.63 11.65
N GLY A 292 0.83 5.75 11.09
CA GLY A 292 1.77 4.63 10.96
C GLY A 292 2.17 4.06 12.31
N GLU A 293 2.47 4.91 13.29
CA GLU A 293 2.80 4.49 14.65
C GLU A 293 1.61 3.80 15.35
N PHE A 294 0.42 4.37 15.18
CA PHE A 294 -0.81 3.78 15.72
C PHE A 294 -1.07 2.41 15.10
N TYR A 295 -1.02 2.31 13.77
CA TYR A 295 -1.31 1.05 13.10
C TYR A 295 -0.29 -0.03 13.44
N ASN A 296 0.99 0.30 13.54
CA ASN A 296 2.04 -0.60 14.03
C ASN A 296 1.72 -1.14 15.42
N ALA A 297 1.33 -0.26 16.34
CA ALA A 297 1.01 -0.66 17.70
C ALA A 297 -0.27 -1.52 17.77
N LEU A 298 -1.28 -1.20 16.97
CA LEU A 298 -2.50 -2.01 16.84
C LEU A 298 -2.19 -3.38 16.23
N TYR A 299 -1.35 -3.42 15.21
CA TYR A 299 -0.90 -4.63 14.56
C TYR A 299 -0.20 -5.57 15.54
N ASP A 300 0.77 -5.04 16.31
CA ASP A 300 1.47 -5.78 17.36
C ASP A 300 0.48 -6.34 18.40
N LEU A 301 -0.51 -5.54 18.81
CA LEU A 301 -1.54 -5.98 19.74
C LEU A 301 -2.41 -7.11 19.17
N ILE A 302 -2.78 -7.02 17.88
CA ILE A 302 -3.53 -8.08 17.20
C ILE A 302 -2.70 -9.37 17.18
N LEU A 303 -1.44 -9.32 16.79
CA LEU A 303 -0.58 -10.50 16.76
C LEU A 303 -0.30 -11.08 18.16
N GLN A 304 -0.23 -10.24 19.19
CA GLN A 304 -0.11 -10.70 20.57
C GLN A 304 -1.34 -11.53 21.02
N LYS A 305 -2.53 -11.12 20.59
CA LYS A 305 -3.79 -11.84 20.90
C LYS A 305 -4.03 -13.04 19.98
N HIS A 306 -3.54 -12.93 18.75
CA HIS A 306 -3.74 -13.92 17.70
C HIS A 306 -2.38 -14.24 17.03
N PRO A 307 -1.49 -14.97 17.70
CA PRO A 307 -0.20 -15.30 17.12
C PRO A 307 -0.36 -16.16 15.85
N GLN A 308 0.60 -16.09 14.96
CA GLN A 308 0.63 -16.84 13.70
C GLN A 308 -0.62 -16.59 12.82
N SER A 309 -1.06 -15.34 12.72
CA SER A 309 -2.23 -14.96 11.93
C SER A 309 -1.87 -13.94 10.85
N PHE A 310 -2.39 -14.17 9.64
CA PHE A 310 -2.38 -13.17 8.58
C PHE A 310 -3.54 -12.19 8.76
N LEU A 311 -3.30 -10.92 8.48
CA LEU A 311 -4.35 -9.91 8.45
C LEU A 311 -4.85 -9.75 7.00
N SER A 312 -6.17 -9.86 6.80
CA SER A 312 -6.82 -9.52 5.54
C SER A 312 -7.31 -8.08 5.63
N GLU A 313 -6.57 -7.16 5.04
CA GLU A 313 -6.77 -5.71 5.19
C GLU A 313 -7.66 -5.10 4.12
N TYR A 314 -7.75 -5.76 2.97
CA TYR A 314 -8.47 -5.27 1.80
C TYR A 314 -8.98 -6.42 0.92
N ALA A 315 -10.19 -6.26 0.40
CA ALA A 315 -10.75 -7.07 -0.68
C ALA A 315 -11.77 -6.24 -1.47
N TRP A 316 -11.41 -5.84 -2.70
CA TRP A 316 -12.24 -4.94 -3.50
C TRP A 316 -12.08 -5.18 -5.00
N PRO A 317 -13.14 -4.93 -5.83
CA PRO A 317 -13.00 -4.96 -7.28
C PRO A 317 -11.98 -3.95 -7.80
N SER A 318 -11.17 -4.34 -8.78
CA SER A 318 -10.08 -3.53 -9.33
C SER A 318 -10.54 -2.27 -10.07
N ASP A 319 -11.80 -2.25 -10.52
CA ASP A 319 -12.46 -1.11 -11.18
C ASP A 319 -13.12 -0.14 -10.19
N GLY A 320 -12.84 -0.29 -8.91
CA GLY A 320 -13.32 0.55 -7.83
C GLY A 320 -12.34 0.63 -6.66
N CYS A 321 -12.75 1.29 -5.60
CA CYS A 321 -12.01 1.37 -4.35
C CYS A 321 -12.95 1.59 -3.17
N GLY A 322 -12.55 1.14 -1.97
CA GLY A 322 -13.25 1.47 -0.73
C GLY A 322 -13.18 2.97 -0.45
N GLN A 323 -14.34 3.59 -0.23
CA GLN A 323 -14.41 5.02 0.09
C GLN A 323 -13.88 5.31 1.51
N PRO A 324 -13.06 6.36 1.70
CA PRO A 324 -12.48 7.24 0.68
C PRO A 324 -11.41 6.53 -0.15
N CYS A 325 -11.40 6.77 -1.46
CA CYS A 325 -10.35 6.27 -2.31
C CYS A 325 -9.03 6.98 -2.02
N ALA A 326 -7.99 6.22 -1.75
CA ALA A 326 -6.64 6.76 -1.55
C ALA A 326 -6.05 7.23 -2.89
N THR A 327 -6.47 6.60 -3.97
CA THR A 327 -6.01 6.83 -5.33
C THR A 327 -7.08 6.33 -6.30
N GLU A 328 -6.94 6.63 -7.58
CA GLU A 328 -7.80 6.11 -8.64
C GLU A 328 -7.80 4.56 -8.64
N PRO A 329 -8.88 3.91 -9.11
CA PRO A 329 -8.88 2.48 -9.39
C PRO A 329 -7.74 2.07 -10.32
N LEU A 330 -7.42 0.78 -10.40
CA LEU A 330 -6.34 0.29 -11.27
C LEU A 330 -6.69 0.51 -12.74
N MET A 331 -5.77 1.16 -13.44
CA MET A 331 -5.88 1.34 -14.88
C MET A 331 -5.60 0.03 -15.62
N ILE A 332 -6.16 -0.11 -16.83
CA ILE A 332 -5.90 -1.29 -17.66
C ILE A 332 -4.40 -1.49 -17.96
N SER A 333 -3.64 -0.42 -18.12
CA SER A 333 -2.18 -0.48 -18.32
C SER A 333 -1.44 -1.01 -17.10
N GLU A 334 -1.93 -0.74 -15.90
CA GLU A 334 -1.40 -1.28 -14.65
C GLU A 334 -1.72 -2.78 -14.53
N LEU A 335 -2.95 -3.18 -14.81
CA LEU A 335 -3.37 -4.58 -14.82
C LEU A 335 -2.60 -5.40 -15.85
N LEU A 336 -2.38 -4.87 -17.07
CA LEU A 336 -1.54 -5.51 -18.07
C LEU A 336 -0.10 -5.68 -17.57
N SER A 337 0.46 -4.66 -16.92
CA SER A 337 1.82 -4.74 -16.37
C SER A 337 1.94 -5.76 -15.24
N LEU A 338 0.91 -5.90 -14.41
CA LEU A 338 0.86 -6.85 -13.29
C LEU A 338 0.69 -8.31 -13.74
N GLY A 339 0.16 -8.57 -14.94
CA GLY A 339 0.03 -9.94 -15.44
C GLY A 339 -1.03 -10.18 -16.51
N ALA A 340 -1.98 -9.26 -16.70
CA ALA A 340 -3.07 -9.46 -17.65
C ALA A 340 -2.58 -9.53 -19.11
N ASP A 341 -1.39 -9.01 -19.44
CA ASP A 341 -0.74 -9.16 -20.74
C ASP A 341 -0.46 -10.63 -21.10
N VAL A 342 -0.16 -11.46 -20.10
CA VAL A 342 0.04 -12.92 -20.29
C VAL A 342 -1.31 -13.58 -20.59
N PHE A 343 -2.36 -13.20 -19.86
CA PHE A 343 -3.68 -13.77 -20.03
C PHE A 343 -4.33 -13.39 -21.38
N GLU A 344 -4.03 -12.21 -21.89
CA GLU A 344 -4.52 -11.78 -23.21
C GLU A 344 -3.92 -12.62 -24.36
N GLN A 345 -2.78 -13.29 -24.16
CA GLN A 345 -2.19 -14.15 -25.20
C GLN A 345 -3.07 -15.35 -25.53
N SER A 346 -3.82 -15.86 -24.57
CA SER A 346 -4.76 -16.98 -24.74
C SER A 346 -6.16 -16.56 -25.22
N VAL A 347 -6.46 -15.24 -25.28
CA VAL A 347 -7.74 -14.75 -25.77
C VAL A 347 -7.80 -14.86 -27.29
N PRO A 348 -8.88 -15.41 -27.89
CA PRO A 348 -9.04 -15.48 -29.34
C PRO A 348 -8.95 -14.10 -30.02
N GLU A 349 -8.35 -14.05 -31.21
CA GLU A 349 -8.11 -12.79 -31.93
C GLU A 349 -9.41 -12.01 -32.18
N ALA A 350 -10.51 -12.71 -32.48
CA ALA A 350 -11.82 -12.10 -32.69
C ALA A 350 -12.37 -11.40 -31.44
N GLU A 351 -12.01 -11.87 -30.26
CA GLU A 351 -12.40 -11.26 -28.99
C GLU A 351 -11.43 -10.13 -28.58
N ARG A 352 -10.17 -10.22 -29.00
CA ARG A 352 -9.18 -9.15 -28.79
C ARG A 352 -9.49 -7.94 -29.67
N HIS A 353 -9.97 -8.18 -30.90
CA HIS A 353 -10.27 -7.16 -31.89
C HIS A 353 -11.75 -7.25 -32.34
N PRO A 354 -12.71 -6.98 -31.44
CA PRO A 354 -14.13 -7.06 -31.77
C PRO A 354 -14.50 -5.99 -32.79
N LYS A 355 -15.39 -6.35 -33.72
CA LYS A 355 -15.91 -5.41 -34.70
C LYS A 355 -16.78 -4.37 -34.01
N PRO A 356 -16.62 -3.07 -34.31
CA PRO A 356 -17.52 -2.05 -33.80
C PRO A 356 -18.97 -2.34 -34.24
N PRO A 357 -19.96 -2.15 -33.35
CA PRO A 357 -21.37 -2.33 -33.71
C PRO A 357 -21.75 -1.37 -34.84
N GLU A 358 -22.78 -1.71 -35.60
CA GLU A 358 -23.30 -0.83 -36.64
C GLU A 358 -23.77 0.51 -36.05
N LEU A 359 -23.61 1.59 -36.78
CA LEU A 359 -24.10 2.90 -36.35
C LEU A 359 -25.62 2.94 -36.42
N THR A 360 -26.24 3.60 -35.46
CA THR A 360 -27.64 3.95 -35.59
C THR A 360 -27.83 4.98 -36.71
N LYS A 361 -29.04 5.07 -37.29
CA LYS A 361 -29.35 6.04 -38.34
C LYS A 361 -29.05 7.48 -37.89
N GLU A 362 -29.30 7.78 -36.63
CA GLU A 362 -29.02 9.08 -36.00
C GLU A 362 -27.52 9.36 -35.91
N GLN A 363 -26.71 8.36 -35.48
CA GLN A 363 -25.25 8.48 -35.39
C GLN A 363 -24.63 8.61 -36.78
N GLU A 364 -25.10 7.85 -37.75
CA GLU A 364 -24.66 7.93 -39.15
C GLU A 364 -24.95 9.30 -39.75
N LYS A 365 -26.16 9.82 -39.51
CA LYS A 365 -26.56 11.16 -39.93
C LYS A 365 -25.69 12.23 -39.29
N ALA A 366 -25.54 12.19 -37.97
CA ALA A 366 -24.72 13.15 -37.23
C ALA A 366 -23.25 13.15 -37.73
N PHE A 367 -22.69 11.96 -38.02
CA PHE A 367 -21.36 11.88 -38.60
C PHE A 367 -21.29 12.48 -40.00
N LYS A 368 -22.22 12.14 -40.89
CA LYS A 368 -22.31 12.71 -42.26
C LYS A 368 -22.46 14.23 -42.22
N ASP A 369 -23.29 14.76 -41.33
CA ASP A 369 -23.45 16.20 -41.14
C ASP A 369 -22.15 16.86 -40.64
N SER A 370 -21.38 16.20 -39.76
CA SER A 370 -20.11 16.74 -39.22
C SER A 370 -19.01 16.86 -40.26
N ILE A 371 -19.05 16.10 -41.35
CA ILE A 371 -18.05 16.10 -42.41
C ILE A 371 -18.55 16.77 -43.70
N LYS A 372 -19.77 17.29 -43.72
CA LYS A 372 -20.45 17.80 -44.89
C LYS A 372 -19.64 18.87 -45.63
N ASP A 373 -19.08 19.82 -44.89
CA ASP A 373 -18.39 21.00 -45.41
C ASP A 373 -16.88 20.82 -45.57
N LEU A 374 -16.34 19.62 -45.27
CA LEU A 374 -14.93 19.31 -45.42
C LEU A 374 -14.55 19.10 -46.89
N LYS A 375 -13.31 19.44 -47.27
CA LYS A 375 -12.74 19.13 -48.59
C LYS A 375 -12.61 17.61 -48.77
N PRO A 376 -12.65 17.09 -50.02
CA PRO A 376 -12.65 15.65 -50.28
C PRO A 376 -11.50 14.87 -49.59
N LYS A 377 -10.30 15.45 -49.49
CA LYS A 377 -9.17 14.84 -48.82
C LYS A 377 -9.39 14.79 -47.30
N GLU A 378 -9.81 15.87 -46.69
CA GLU A 378 -10.11 15.98 -45.27
C GLU A 378 -11.24 15.05 -44.85
N LYS A 379 -12.28 14.94 -45.71
CA LYS A 379 -13.42 14.04 -45.53
C LYS A 379 -12.96 12.58 -45.44
N ARG A 380 -12.14 12.10 -46.39
CA ARG A 380 -11.59 10.74 -46.39
C ARG A 380 -10.73 10.47 -45.14
N GLU A 381 -9.94 11.44 -44.71
CA GLU A 381 -9.09 11.33 -43.54
C GLU A 381 -9.93 11.26 -42.26
N ARG A 382 -10.98 12.08 -42.15
CA ARG A 382 -11.90 12.03 -41.00
C ARG A 382 -12.71 10.73 -40.96
N GLU A 383 -13.16 10.20 -42.10
CA GLU A 383 -13.82 8.89 -42.19
C GLU A 383 -12.87 7.75 -41.70
N LYS A 384 -11.61 7.79 -42.10
CA LYS A 384 -10.61 6.82 -41.66
C LYS A 384 -10.38 6.93 -40.15
N THR A 385 -10.15 8.13 -39.64
CA THR A 385 -9.96 8.40 -38.22
C THR A 385 -11.16 7.97 -37.40
N PHE A 386 -12.38 8.28 -37.84
CA PHE A 386 -13.60 7.87 -37.15
C PHE A 386 -13.76 6.35 -37.05
N LYS A 387 -13.41 5.61 -38.10
CA LYS A 387 -13.39 4.14 -38.05
C LYS A 387 -12.37 3.61 -37.05
N GLN A 388 -11.18 4.21 -37.02
CA GLN A 388 -10.13 3.84 -36.08
C GLN A 388 -10.51 4.16 -34.63
N GLU A 389 -11.06 5.35 -34.38
CA GLU A 389 -11.55 5.75 -33.06
C GLU A 389 -12.60 4.75 -32.53
N ARG A 390 -13.56 4.37 -33.35
CA ARG A 390 -14.57 3.38 -32.97
C ARG A 390 -13.98 2.01 -32.67
N ALA A 391 -13.06 1.52 -33.50
CA ALA A 391 -12.39 0.26 -33.28
C ALA A 391 -11.62 0.29 -31.94
N THR A 392 -10.86 1.37 -31.69
CA THR A 392 -10.12 1.58 -30.44
C THR A 392 -11.04 1.57 -29.20
N VAL A 393 -12.18 2.26 -29.29
CA VAL A 393 -13.17 2.28 -28.18
C VAL A 393 -13.67 0.87 -27.86
N VAL A 394 -14.04 0.10 -28.88
CA VAL A 394 -14.62 -1.24 -28.68
C VAL A 394 -13.55 -2.24 -28.18
N GLU A 395 -12.33 -2.20 -28.73
CA GLU A 395 -11.21 -2.98 -28.23
C GLU A 395 -10.95 -2.69 -26.76
N ARG A 396 -10.96 -1.41 -26.38
CA ARG A 396 -10.71 -0.99 -25.01
C ARG A 396 -11.82 -1.39 -24.05
N GLN A 397 -13.08 -1.28 -24.48
CA GLN A 397 -14.21 -1.79 -23.72
C GLN A 397 -14.12 -3.30 -23.53
N GLY A 398 -13.70 -4.03 -24.54
CA GLY A 398 -13.44 -5.47 -24.48
C GLY A 398 -12.34 -5.81 -23.48
N LEU A 399 -11.21 -5.10 -23.50
CA LEU A 399 -10.13 -5.25 -22.52
C LEU A 399 -10.64 -5.00 -21.08
N LEU A 400 -11.32 -3.88 -20.85
CA LEU A 400 -11.87 -3.56 -19.53
C LEU A 400 -12.88 -4.59 -19.04
N ALA A 401 -13.70 -5.13 -19.93
CA ALA A 401 -14.69 -6.15 -19.58
C ALA A 401 -14.03 -7.49 -19.20
N ARG A 402 -12.93 -7.87 -19.88
CA ARG A 402 -12.18 -9.11 -19.62
C ARG A 402 -11.26 -9.03 -18.41
N HIS A 403 -10.87 -7.81 -18.00
CA HIS A 403 -9.88 -7.59 -16.95
C HIS A 403 -10.48 -6.92 -15.73
N LYS A 404 -11.55 -7.54 -15.21
CA LYS A 404 -12.11 -7.24 -13.90
C LYS A 404 -11.57 -8.26 -12.91
N TYR A 405 -11.06 -7.78 -11.79
CA TYR A 405 -10.44 -8.61 -10.76
C TYR A 405 -10.89 -8.18 -9.37
N VAL A 406 -10.75 -9.07 -8.42
CA VAL A 406 -10.75 -8.75 -6.99
C VAL A 406 -9.31 -8.63 -6.53
N VAL A 407 -8.97 -7.51 -5.92
CA VAL A 407 -7.68 -7.29 -5.28
C VAL A 407 -7.81 -7.63 -3.82
N SER A 408 -7.04 -8.60 -3.33
CA SER A 408 -6.93 -8.96 -1.92
C SER A 408 -5.58 -8.51 -1.40
N ARG A 409 -5.53 -7.98 -0.17
CA ARG A 409 -4.29 -7.67 0.56
C ARG A 409 -4.22 -8.52 1.81
N LEU A 410 -3.17 -9.34 1.90
CA LEU A 410 -2.81 -10.13 3.06
C LEU A 410 -1.51 -9.58 3.64
N HIS A 411 -1.46 -9.40 4.94
CA HIS A 411 -0.32 -8.81 5.62
C HIS A 411 0.08 -9.68 6.81
N TYR A 412 1.38 -9.94 6.94
CA TYR A 412 1.91 -10.73 8.04
C TYR A 412 3.28 -10.21 8.50
N ARG A 413 3.42 -10.09 9.81
CA ARG A 413 4.71 -9.82 10.47
C ARG A 413 5.15 -11.08 11.18
N TYR A 414 6.35 -11.56 10.90
CA TYR A 414 6.81 -12.85 11.40
C TYR A 414 8.32 -12.93 11.63
N ASP A 415 8.69 -13.96 12.37
CA ASP A 415 10.05 -14.42 12.58
C ASP A 415 10.15 -15.95 12.38
N GLY A 416 11.31 -16.54 12.61
CA GLY A 416 11.50 -17.99 12.46
C GLY A 416 10.64 -18.86 13.40
N LYS A 417 10.06 -18.28 14.47
CA LYS A 417 9.16 -19.00 15.39
C LYS A 417 7.71 -18.91 14.93
N THR A 418 7.34 -17.78 14.37
CA THR A 418 5.96 -17.50 13.96
C THR A 418 5.65 -17.93 12.54
N LEU A 419 6.68 -18.25 11.71
CA LEU A 419 6.52 -18.84 10.37
C LEU A 419 7.09 -20.28 10.32
N PRO A 420 6.43 -21.28 10.94
CA PRO A 420 6.90 -22.66 10.95
C PRO A 420 6.83 -23.33 9.56
N SER A 421 5.97 -22.87 8.68
CA SER A 421 5.79 -23.37 7.30
C SER A 421 5.57 -22.21 6.33
N ASP A 422 5.78 -22.42 5.03
CA ASP A 422 5.46 -21.44 4.02
C ASP A 422 3.95 -21.19 3.95
N PRO A 423 3.49 -19.94 3.76
CA PRO A 423 2.07 -19.65 3.63
C PRO A 423 1.52 -20.22 2.32
N GLN A 424 0.37 -20.85 2.43
CA GLN A 424 -0.41 -21.37 1.31
C GLN A 424 -1.61 -20.46 1.11
N ILE A 425 -1.68 -19.78 -0.04
CA ILE A 425 -2.81 -18.94 -0.39
C ILE A 425 -3.91 -19.73 -1.10
N GLY A 426 -5.14 -19.32 -0.94
CA GLY A 426 -6.27 -19.95 -1.63
C GLY A 426 -7.53 -19.11 -1.54
N THR A 427 -8.50 -19.42 -2.39
CA THR A 427 -9.77 -18.69 -2.47
C THR A 427 -10.53 -18.71 -1.14
N ALA A 428 -11.22 -17.62 -0.85
CA ALA A 428 -12.01 -17.45 0.35
C ALA A 428 -13.35 -16.80 0.03
N PRO A 429 -14.37 -16.97 0.89
CA PRO A 429 -15.65 -16.29 0.74
C PRO A 429 -15.48 -14.79 0.67
N ALA A 430 -16.32 -14.11 -0.10
CA ALA A 430 -16.31 -12.65 -0.18
C ALA A 430 -16.51 -12.02 1.21
N ALA A 431 -15.91 -10.86 1.42
CA ALA A 431 -15.98 -10.15 2.68
C ALA A 431 -16.29 -8.66 2.46
N ALA A 432 -17.11 -8.11 3.34
CA ALA A 432 -17.48 -6.69 3.33
C ALA A 432 -17.35 -6.09 4.73
N GLY A 433 -16.79 -4.90 4.81
CA GLY A 433 -16.61 -4.16 6.06
C GLY A 433 -15.84 -2.86 5.85
N GLY A 434 -15.89 -1.97 6.83
CA GLY A 434 -15.18 -0.69 6.79
C GLY A 434 -15.79 0.37 5.86
N THR A 435 -16.96 0.12 5.28
CA THR A 435 -17.61 1.01 4.29
C THR A 435 -18.85 1.72 4.82
N ALA A 436 -19.31 1.35 6.01
CA ALA A 436 -20.50 1.94 6.59
C ALA A 436 -20.33 3.45 6.82
N GLN A 437 -21.34 4.24 6.43
CA GLN A 437 -21.36 5.65 6.71
C GLN A 437 -21.61 5.89 8.21
N PRO A 438 -20.92 6.85 8.82
CA PRO A 438 -21.11 7.19 10.21
C PRO A 438 -22.48 7.83 10.44
N LYS A 439 -23.09 7.58 11.62
CA LYS A 439 -24.40 8.08 12.01
C LYS A 439 -24.35 8.60 13.44
N GLY A 440 -25.31 9.47 13.75
CA GLY A 440 -25.47 9.98 15.10
C GLY A 440 -24.32 10.87 15.60
N LYS A 441 -24.43 11.32 16.83
CA LYS A 441 -23.53 12.30 17.48
C LYS A 441 -22.08 11.82 17.52
N ASP A 442 -21.88 10.55 17.76
CA ASP A 442 -20.55 9.96 17.96
C ASP A 442 -20.00 9.31 16.67
N GLY A 443 -20.65 9.55 15.52
CA GLY A 443 -20.21 9.01 14.23
C GLY A 443 -20.21 7.48 14.19
N GLU A 444 -21.19 6.85 14.79
CA GLU A 444 -21.27 5.40 14.88
C GLU A 444 -21.31 4.76 13.48
N ALA A 445 -20.44 3.80 13.25
CA ALA A 445 -20.43 2.99 12.05
C ALA A 445 -20.16 1.54 12.43
N SER A 446 -20.72 0.59 11.67
CA SER A 446 -20.47 -0.83 11.94
C SER A 446 -18.98 -1.15 11.86
N THR A 447 -18.46 -1.76 12.91
CA THR A 447 -17.09 -2.26 13.02
C THR A 447 -16.96 -3.72 12.54
N GLU A 448 -18.10 -4.35 12.26
CA GLU A 448 -18.19 -5.75 11.87
C GLU A 448 -17.76 -5.96 10.41
N VAL A 449 -16.96 -6.99 10.18
CA VAL A 449 -16.68 -7.54 8.86
C VAL A 449 -17.55 -8.78 8.67
N LYS A 450 -18.34 -8.79 7.60
CA LYS A 450 -19.25 -9.90 7.26
C LYS A 450 -18.73 -10.65 6.06
N THR A 451 -18.79 -11.96 6.10
CA THR A 451 -18.67 -12.80 4.90
C THR A 451 -19.99 -12.77 4.15
N GLY A 452 -19.94 -12.77 2.82
CA GLY A 452 -21.13 -12.66 1.97
C GLY A 452 -20.81 -12.88 0.50
N ASP A 453 -21.59 -12.26 -0.38
CA ASP A 453 -21.50 -12.46 -1.83
C ASP A 453 -20.67 -11.39 -2.55
N VAL A 454 -20.26 -10.35 -1.85
CA VAL A 454 -19.57 -9.20 -2.46
C VAL A 454 -18.31 -8.84 -1.70
N ASN A 455 -17.20 -8.68 -2.43
CA ASN A 455 -15.95 -8.18 -1.88
C ASN A 455 -15.98 -6.64 -1.80
N LYS A 456 -16.16 -6.11 -0.58
CA LYS A 456 -16.12 -4.67 -0.25
C LYS A 456 -15.51 -4.48 1.14
N LEU A 457 -14.31 -5.04 1.34
CA LEU A 457 -13.57 -4.93 2.60
C LEU A 457 -12.50 -3.86 2.49
N GLN A 458 -12.51 -2.93 3.44
CA GLN A 458 -11.50 -1.89 3.60
C GLN A 458 -11.23 -1.66 5.09
N THR A 459 -10.02 -1.87 5.55
CA THR A 459 -9.61 -1.45 6.89
C THR A 459 -9.57 0.07 6.97
N ARG A 460 -10.36 0.66 7.90
CA ARG A 460 -10.56 2.10 7.98
C ARG A 460 -10.60 2.60 9.43
N TYR A 461 -10.00 3.76 9.65
CA TYR A 461 -9.97 4.50 10.91
C TYR A 461 -10.47 5.92 10.69
N ASN A 462 -11.13 6.52 11.67
CA ASN A 462 -11.87 7.77 11.47
C ASN A 462 -11.61 8.80 12.55
N ASN A 463 -11.61 10.09 12.16
CA ASN A 463 -11.85 11.22 13.07
C ASN A 463 -13.15 11.93 12.69
N PHE A 464 -13.77 12.60 13.67
CA PHE A 464 -14.99 13.35 13.48
C PHE A 464 -14.83 14.79 13.95
N HIS A 465 -15.14 15.73 13.08
CA HIS A 465 -15.10 17.18 13.34
C HIS A 465 -16.54 17.67 13.49
N PRO A 466 -17.03 17.88 14.73
CA PRO A 466 -18.39 18.38 14.95
C PRO A 466 -18.54 19.82 14.47
N TRP A 467 -19.75 20.22 14.14
CA TRP A 467 -20.07 21.59 13.79
C TRP A 467 -19.88 22.52 15.00
N VAL A 468 -19.01 23.51 14.86
CA VAL A 468 -18.65 24.46 15.92
C VAL A 468 -19.38 25.80 15.79
N PRO A 469 -19.69 26.32 14.56
CA PRO A 469 -20.37 27.60 14.43
C PRO A 469 -21.77 27.61 15.09
N VAL A 470 -22.25 28.82 15.44
CA VAL A 470 -23.59 29.00 16.03
C VAL A 470 -24.66 28.51 15.06
N ILE A 471 -25.55 27.67 15.54
CA ILE A 471 -26.70 27.16 14.78
C ILE A 471 -27.81 28.18 14.83
N GLN A 472 -28.24 28.69 13.67
CA GLN A 472 -29.19 29.78 13.55
C GLN A 472 -30.61 29.35 13.15
N CYS A 473 -30.78 28.12 12.66
CA CYS A 473 -32.09 27.60 12.23
C CYS A 473 -32.89 27.02 13.41
N GLN A 474 -34.20 27.00 13.27
CA GLN A 474 -35.12 26.50 14.31
C GLN A 474 -35.13 24.97 14.42
N THR A 475 -34.86 24.27 13.30
CA THR A 475 -34.87 22.81 13.23
C THR A 475 -33.54 22.32 12.61
N PRO A 476 -32.46 22.25 13.42
CA PRO A 476 -31.15 21.82 12.92
C PRO A 476 -31.14 20.32 12.66
N ASP A 477 -30.63 19.93 11.49
CA ASP A 477 -30.34 18.54 11.14
C ASP A 477 -28.86 18.22 11.46
N ARG A 478 -28.63 17.71 12.66
CA ARG A 478 -27.33 17.46 13.27
C ARG A 478 -26.73 16.13 12.80
N TYR A 479 -25.40 16.03 12.92
CA TYR A 479 -24.62 14.79 12.71
C TYR A 479 -24.67 14.25 11.29
N ARG A 480 -24.74 15.15 10.34
CA ARG A 480 -24.62 14.86 8.90
C ARG A 480 -23.15 14.87 8.52
N TRP A 481 -22.54 13.70 8.55
CA TRP A 481 -21.10 13.54 8.34
C TRP A 481 -20.74 13.48 6.86
N GLY A 482 -19.90 14.40 6.42
CA GLY A 482 -19.50 14.55 5.03
C GLY A 482 -18.06 15.04 4.86
N LYS A 483 -17.81 15.68 3.74
CA LYS A 483 -16.50 16.19 3.34
C LYS A 483 -16.01 17.37 4.18
N ALA A 484 -14.69 17.62 4.08
CA ALA A 484 -14.06 18.81 4.65
C ALA A 484 -14.63 20.11 4.05
N PRO A 485 -14.65 21.22 4.80
CA PRO A 485 -14.91 22.55 4.26
C PRO A 485 -13.98 22.88 3.10
N ARG A 486 -14.43 23.73 2.18
CA ARG A 486 -13.67 24.07 0.95
C ARG A 486 -12.32 24.75 1.22
N ASP A 487 -12.22 25.46 2.31
CA ASP A 487 -11.04 26.21 2.77
C ASP A 487 -10.10 25.38 3.65
N TYR A 488 -10.47 24.12 3.95
CA TYR A 488 -9.65 23.24 4.75
C TYR A 488 -8.33 22.89 4.05
N ARG A 489 -7.21 23.28 4.67
CA ARG A 489 -5.85 23.09 4.17
C ARG A 489 -5.03 22.07 4.96
N GLY A 490 -5.67 21.26 5.79
CA GLY A 490 -5.00 20.22 6.57
C GLY A 490 -4.44 19.08 5.72
N LEU A 491 -3.57 18.29 6.33
CA LEU A 491 -3.05 17.07 5.70
C LEU A 491 -4.19 16.12 5.35
N ARG A 492 -4.29 15.77 4.07
CA ARG A 492 -5.32 14.85 3.55
C ARG A 492 -4.76 13.44 3.29
N LYS A 493 -3.75 13.03 4.04
CA LYS A 493 -3.20 11.69 3.90
C LYS A 493 -4.25 10.68 4.35
N THR A 494 -4.77 9.92 3.41
CA THR A 494 -5.90 9.00 3.63
C THR A 494 -5.48 7.54 3.73
N TRP A 495 -4.20 7.24 3.63
CA TRP A 495 -3.68 5.87 3.65
C TRP A 495 -2.43 5.75 4.52
N ILE A 496 -2.16 4.53 4.99
CA ILE A 496 -1.01 4.20 5.81
C ILE A 496 0.00 3.47 4.92
N THR A 497 0.99 4.20 4.43
CA THR A 497 2.09 3.67 3.61
C THR A 497 3.44 3.87 4.28
N ASP A 498 3.45 4.18 5.58
CA ASP A 498 4.69 4.32 6.31
C ASP A 498 5.40 2.96 6.41
N ASP A 499 6.72 2.99 6.46
CA ASP A 499 7.55 1.78 6.60
C ASP A 499 7.23 1.07 7.93
N LEU A 500 6.32 0.10 7.87
CA LEU A 500 5.85 -0.64 9.03
C LEU A 500 6.92 -1.56 9.62
N THR A 501 7.99 -1.84 8.86
CA THR A 501 9.07 -2.75 9.27
C THR A 501 10.06 -2.08 10.21
N ARG A 502 10.16 -0.76 10.15
CA ARG A 502 11.13 0.01 10.92
C ARG A 502 10.49 0.60 12.15
N LYS A 503 10.54 -0.12 13.24
CA LYS A 503 10.12 0.33 14.58
C LYS A 503 11.01 1.45 15.16
N SER A 504 11.51 2.36 14.31
CA SER A 504 12.32 3.50 14.76
C SER A 504 11.48 4.61 15.39
N HIS A 505 10.14 4.54 15.24
CA HIS A 505 9.22 5.54 15.73
C HIS A 505 8.65 5.15 17.09
N THR A 506 8.46 6.14 17.97
CA THR A 506 7.74 5.96 19.22
C THR A 506 6.31 5.54 18.90
N GLN A 507 5.90 4.36 19.33
CA GLN A 507 4.55 3.87 19.09
C GLN A 507 3.52 4.59 19.97
N ILE A 508 2.41 4.99 19.38
CA ILE A 508 1.25 5.47 20.14
C ILE A 508 0.58 4.27 20.80
N LYS A 509 0.29 4.36 22.11
CA LYS A 509 -0.48 3.32 22.81
C LYS A 509 -1.93 3.32 22.29
N PRO A 510 -2.43 2.22 21.70
CA PRO A 510 -3.80 2.18 21.17
C PRO A 510 -4.86 2.52 22.22
N THR A 511 -4.65 2.12 23.48
CA THR A 511 -5.55 2.42 24.61
C THR A 511 -5.78 3.91 24.87
N VAL A 512 -4.87 4.77 24.42
CA VAL A 512 -4.97 6.23 24.62
C VAL A 512 -5.74 6.92 23.49
N VAL A 513 -5.62 6.39 22.28
CA VAL A 513 -6.14 7.07 21.08
C VAL A 513 -7.42 6.45 20.52
N VAL A 514 -7.74 5.20 20.85
CA VAL A 514 -8.95 4.52 20.38
C VAL A 514 -10.17 5.02 21.16
N LYS A 515 -11.17 5.51 20.46
CA LYS A 515 -12.48 5.97 21.02
C LYS A 515 -13.61 4.95 20.82
N THR A 516 -13.45 4.00 19.91
CA THR A 516 -14.38 2.89 19.72
C THR A 516 -13.93 1.69 20.55
N ALA A 517 -14.80 1.09 21.32
CA ALA A 517 -14.47 -0.11 22.09
C ALA A 517 -14.14 -1.29 21.17
N ILE A 518 -13.05 -1.99 21.47
CA ILE A 518 -12.64 -3.24 20.80
C ILE A 518 -12.36 -4.27 21.90
N PRO A 519 -13.41 -4.90 22.46
CA PRO A 519 -13.27 -5.77 23.64
C PRO A 519 -12.29 -6.94 23.43
N ASP A 520 -12.28 -7.54 22.24
CA ASP A 520 -11.42 -8.68 21.89
C ASP A 520 -9.92 -8.34 21.98
N LEU A 521 -9.58 -7.07 21.78
CA LEU A 521 -8.23 -6.56 21.93
C LEU A 521 -7.98 -5.93 23.32
N GLY A 522 -9.00 -5.90 24.20
CA GLY A 522 -8.91 -5.24 25.50
C GLY A 522 -8.83 -3.70 25.39
N LEU A 523 -9.25 -3.14 24.26
CA LEU A 523 -9.28 -1.70 24.04
C LEU A 523 -10.64 -1.17 24.48
N VAL A 524 -10.71 -0.58 25.67
CA VAL A 524 -11.89 0.09 26.20
C VAL A 524 -11.56 1.58 26.26
N PRO A 525 -12.34 2.45 25.61
CA PRO A 525 -12.14 3.89 25.70
C PRO A 525 -12.17 4.34 27.16
N ALA A 526 -11.30 5.27 27.53
CA ALA A 526 -11.43 5.95 28.81
C ALA A 526 -12.83 6.60 28.88
N PRO A 527 -13.56 6.48 30.00
CA PRO A 527 -14.82 7.16 30.14
C PRO A 527 -14.62 8.64 29.83
N ALA A 528 -15.49 9.22 28.99
CA ALA A 528 -15.42 10.62 28.65
C ALA A 528 -15.39 11.39 30.00
N ALA A 529 -14.32 12.18 30.21
CA ALA A 529 -14.26 13.04 31.39
C ALA A 529 -15.55 13.83 31.37
N SER A 530 -16.41 13.59 32.38
CA SER A 530 -17.69 14.29 32.53
C SER A 530 -17.38 15.77 32.45
N ALA A 531 -17.80 16.42 31.36
CA ALA A 531 -17.72 17.86 31.26
C ALA A 531 -18.40 18.37 32.53
N LYS A 532 -17.65 19.05 33.42
CA LYS A 532 -18.23 19.79 34.53
C LYS A 532 -19.34 20.62 33.92
N PRO A 533 -20.58 20.56 34.46
CA PRO A 533 -21.60 21.47 34.00
C PRO A 533 -21.06 22.87 34.29
N GLU A 534 -20.78 23.67 33.27
CA GLU A 534 -20.62 25.10 33.41
C GLU A 534 -21.93 25.59 34.00
N GLY A 535 -21.82 26.08 35.24
CA GLY A 535 -22.96 26.49 36.04
C GLY A 535 -23.76 27.53 35.27
N ALA A 536 -25.05 27.28 35.22
CA ALA A 536 -26.04 28.26 34.85
C ALA A 536 -25.86 29.49 35.74
N ALA A 537 -25.24 30.53 35.21
CA ALA A 537 -25.23 31.85 35.81
C ALA A 537 -26.65 32.44 35.64
N GLY A 538 -27.44 32.33 36.69
CA GLY A 538 -28.72 33.02 36.80
C GLY A 538 -28.52 34.53 36.74
N SER A 539 -29.30 35.15 35.87
CA SER A 539 -29.50 36.59 35.77
C SER A 539 -30.02 37.14 37.09
N ALA A 540 -29.26 38.02 37.75
CA ALA A 540 -29.76 38.97 38.69
C ALA A 540 -29.11 40.32 38.41
N ALA A 541 -29.92 41.24 37.88
CA ALA A 541 -29.60 42.63 37.73
C ALA A 541 -29.60 43.31 39.08
N THR A 542 -28.53 44.02 39.47
CA THR A 542 -28.57 45.21 40.33
C THR A 542 -27.33 46.06 40.16
N ALA A 543 -27.60 47.29 39.76
CA ALA A 543 -26.96 48.59 39.99
C ALA A 543 -25.44 48.70 40.24
N ALA A 544 -24.86 49.55 39.44
CA ALA A 544 -23.53 50.16 39.61
C ALA A 544 -23.46 51.06 40.87
N PRO A 545 -22.28 51.29 41.43
CA PRO A 545 -21.76 52.64 41.45
C PRO A 545 -20.32 52.81 40.99
N GLU A 546 -20.02 54.01 40.57
CA GLU A 546 -18.85 54.62 39.98
C GLU A 546 -17.64 54.77 40.94
N PRO A 547 -16.50 55.38 40.50
CA PRO A 547 -15.18 54.80 40.67
C PRO A 547 -14.33 55.49 41.74
N ALA A 548 -13.29 54.86 42.22
CA ALA A 548 -12.22 55.50 42.97
C ALA A 548 -10.84 55.27 42.36
N LYS A 549 -10.12 56.35 42.19
CA LYS A 549 -8.82 56.53 41.63
C LYS A 549 -7.66 56.09 42.54
N SER A 550 -6.50 55.93 41.91
CA SER A 550 -5.11 56.03 42.42
C SER A 550 -4.57 54.74 43.07
N GLY A 551 -3.32 54.40 42.88
CA GLY A 551 -2.13 55.09 42.51
C GLY A 551 -0.96 54.10 42.31
N CYS A 552 0.04 54.62 41.68
CA CYS A 552 1.35 54.04 41.37
C CYS A 552 2.11 53.46 42.58
N GLY A 553 2.92 52.44 42.31
CA GLY A 553 3.95 52.02 43.24
C GLY A 553 4.95 51.07 42.61
N CYS A 554 5.94 51.61 41.92
CA CYS A 554 7.16 50.92 41.57
C CYS A 554 7.98 50.59 42.81
N ARG A 555 8.53 49.42 42.92
CA ARG A 555 9.82 49.21 43.58
C ARG A 555 10.55 47.99 43.00
N ALA A 556 11.68 48.32 42.38
CA ALA A 556 12.80 47.42 42.13
C ALA A 556 13.69 47.36 43.39
N VAL A 557 14.47 46.33 43.56
CA VAL A 557 15.75 46.12 44.21
C VAL A 557 15.87 44.60 44.41
N GLY A 558 16.92 43.85 44.10
CA GLY A 558 18.23 44.07 43.55
C GLY A 558 19.06 42.83 43.85
N SER A 559 19.94 42.55 42.95
CA SER A 559 21.31 42.12 43.08
C SER A 559 21.66 40.77 43.72
N GLY A 560 22.59 40.12 43.05
CA GLY A 560 23.75 39.40 43.51
C GLY A 560 24.00 38.16 42.66
N ASP A 561 24.83 38.27 41.73
CA ASP A 561 26.26 38.03 41.49
C ASP A 561 26.58 36.54 41.19
N ALA A 562 27.10 36.36 40.10
CA ALA A 562 28.46 36.21 39.49
C ALA A 562 28.78 34.70 39.37
N SER A 563 29.36 34.20 38.36
CA SER A 563 30.51 34.46 37.53
C SER A 563 30.59 33.35 36.49
N GLU A 564 30.93 33.69 35.37
CA GLU A 564 32.13 33.66 34.55
C GLU A 564 32.22 32.51 33.57
N ARG A 565 32.38 32.88 32.41
CA ARG A 565 33.35 32.92 31.30
C ARG A 565 33.02 31.85 30.29
N SER A 566 33.13 32.03 29.02
CA SER A 566 33.56 33.06 28.06
C SER A 566 33.72 32.39 26.69
N VAL A 567 33.52 33.20 25.65
CA VAL A 567 34.21 33.21 24.35
C VAL A 567 33.78 32.14 23.38
N GLY A 568 33.38 32.41 22.19
CA GLY A 568 33.47 33.60 21.36
C GLY A 568 32.96 33.32 19.96
N ALA A 569 32.59 34.43 19.40
CA ALA A 569 32.79 34.92 18.05
C ALA A 569 31.98 34.24 16.92
N THR A 570 30.89 34.86 16.55
CA THR A 570 30.68 35.74 15.34
C THR A 570 31.36 35.30 14.05
N LEU A 571 30.55 34.97 13.03
CA LEU A 571 30.61 35.79 11.80
C LEU A 571 29.28 35.66 11.03
N ALA A 572 28.57 36.78 10.94
CA ALA A 572 27.55 37.01 9.96
C ALA A 572 28.25 37.49 8.68
N LEU A 573 27.79 37.04 7.52
CA LEU A 573 27.91 37.83 6.29
C LEU A 573 26.74 37.50 5.38
N ALA A 574 25.89 38.50 5.27
CA ALA A 574 24.91 38.64 4.21
C ALA A 574 25.63 38.90 2.89
N LEU A 575 25.10 38.38 1.79
CA LEU A 575 25.17 39.09 0.52
C LEU A 575 23.93 38.72 -0.32
N ALA A 576 23.20 39.76 -0.58
CA ALA A 576 22.11 39.86 -1.52
C ALA A 576 22.64 40.02 -2.95
N GLY A 577 21.78 39.72 -3.91
CA GLY A 577 21.85 40.22 -5.28
C GLY A 577 22.10 39.08 -6.27
N VAL A 578 21.49 38.94 -7.42
CA VAL A 578 20.83 39.93 -8.29
C VAL A 578 20.01 39.14 -9.32
N PHE A 579 18.90 39.67 -9.69
CA PHE A 579 18.04 39.32 -10.83
C PHE A 579 18.80 39.09 -12.14
N GLY A 580 18.32 38.13 -12.94
CA GLY A 580 18.73 37.97 -14.32
C GLY A 580 17.72 37.17 -15.13
N ALA A 581 16.67 37.81 -15.59
CA ALA A 581 15.78 37.27 -16.61
C ALA A 581 16.49 37.24 -17.96
N ALA A 582 16.54 36.07 -18.61
CA ALA A 582 16.83 35.98 -20.04
C ALA A 582 15.78 35.14 -20.73
N ARG A 583 14.84 35.82 -21.39
CA ARG A 583 14.01 35.26 -22.47
C ARG A 583 14.89 34.99 -23.68
N ALA A 584 15.02 33.78 -24.11
CA ALA A 584 15.48 33.46 -25.46
C ALA A 584 14.33 32.85 -26.27
N ARG A 585 13.81 33.64 -27.18
CA ARG A 585 12.99 33.17 -28.31
C ARG A 585 13.91 32.46 -29.30
N LEU A 586 13.63 31.21 -29.66
CA LEU A 586 14.19 30.60 -30.86
C LEU A 586 13.08 30.50 -31.90
N ARG A 587 13.28 31.24 -32.95
CA ARG A 587 12.52 31.18 -34.21
C ARG A 587 12.96 29.93 -34.99
N TYR A 588 11.99 29.25 -35.46
CA TYR A 588 12.06 28.21 -36.49
C TYR A 588 12.53 28.81 -37.81
N SER A 589 13.56 28.26 -38.42
CA SER A 589 13.90 28.50 -39.83
C SER A 589 13.86 27.19 -40.58
N ARG A 590 13.02 27.15 -41.61
CA ARG A 590 12.95 26.14 -42.67
C ARG A 590 14.14 26.26 -43.60
N ARG A 591 14.64 25.16 -44.09
CA ARG A 591 15.25 24.79 -45.41
C ARG A 591 16.36 23.77 -45.12
N THR A 592 16.38 22.65 -45.70
CA THR A 592 16.13 22.01 -47.00
C THR A 592 15.77 20.55 -46.75
#